data_3c560ce041164adfd2852950f438530a
#
_entry.id   3c560ce041164adfd2852950f438530a
#
_cell.length_a   1.000
_cell.length_b   1.000
_cell.length_c   1.000
_cell.angle_alpha   90.00
_cell.angle_beta   90.00
_cell.angle_gamma   90.00
#
_symmetry.space_group_name_H-M   'P 1'
#
loop_
_entity.id
_entity.type
_entity.pdbx_description
1 polymer ?
#
loop_
_entity_poly.entity_id
_entity_poly.type
_entity_poly.pdbx_seq_one_letter_code
_entity_poly.pdbx_strand_id
1 'polypeptide(L)'
;MAIRKLVGQVTPEERNEIQTLFERRNGLNELAKILTSDNTELYEKLVKDMGDTTTKYQNWWDRMAQKYQWESSENGKWEINFETCEIFLT
;
A
#
# COMPACT_ATOMS: atom_id res chain seq x y z
N MET A 1 -4.55 -23.61 -3.27
CA MET A 1 -5.21 -22.85 -2.20
C MET A 1 -4.18 -22.00 -1.48
N ALA A 2 -4.35 -20.70 -1.48
CA ALA A 2 -3.42 -19.80 -0.80
C ALA A 2 -3.64 -19.88 0.71
N ILE A 3 -2.60 -20.23 1.46
CA ILE A 3 -2.65 -20.29 2.92
C ILE A 3 -2.09 -18.97 3.43
N ARG A 4 -2.93 -18.22 4.16
CA ARG A 4 -2.49 -17.00 4.82
C ARG A 4 -1.91 -17.36 6.18
N LYS A 5 -0.72 -16.86 6.45
CA LYS A 5 -0.06 -17.10 7.73
C LYS A 5 0.12 -15.78 8.47
N LEU A 6 -0.34 -15.71 9.70
CA LEU A 6 -0.12 -14.55 10.55
C LEU A 6 1.36 -14.49 10.91
N VAL A 7 2.04 -13.41 10.54
CA VAL A 7 3.47 -13.24 10.81
C VAL A 7 3.77 -12.10 11.77
N GLY A 8 2.79 -11.24 12.06
CA GLY A 8 2.99 -10.16 13.02
C GLY A 8 1.84 -9.18 13.05
N GLN A 9 2.09 -8.09 13.74
CA GLN A 9 1.15 -6.96 13.84
C GLN A 9 1.93 -5.66 13.79
N VAL A 10 1.24 -4.59 13.38
CA VAL A 10 1.78 -3.24 13.45
C VAL A 10 0.98 -2.44 14.47
N THR A 11 1.48 -1.26 14.86
CA THR A 11 0.76 -0.38 15.77
C THR A 11 -0.42 0.28 15.06
N PRO A 12 -1.43 0.79 15.81
CA PRO A 12 -2.51 1.54 15.20
C PRO A 12 -2.04 2.77 14.41
N GLU A 13 -0.99 3.44 14.87
CA GLU A 13 -0.41 4.59 14.17
C GLU A 13 0.21 4.17 12.84
N GLU A 14 0.94 3.07 12.84
CA GLU A 14 1.52 2.51 11.61
C GLU A 14 0.44 2.06 10.65
N ARG A 15 -0.61 1.42 11.16
CA ARG A 15 -1.76 1.04 10.35
C ARG A 15 -2.44 2.25 9.73
N ASN A 16 -2.61 3.33 10.49
CA ASN A 16 -3.23 4.55 10.00
C ASN A 16 -2.44 5.16 8.85
N GLU A 17 -1.10 5.14 8.93
CA GLU A 17 -0.24 5.63 7.87
C GLU A 17 -0.46 4.86 6.57
N ILE A 18 -0.40 3.53 6.61
CA ILE A 18 -0.56 2.72 5.39
C ILE A 18 -2.00 2.77 4.87
N GLN A 19 -2.97 2.85 5.75
CA GLN A 19 -4.36 2.96 5.34
C GLN A 19 -4.62 4.25 4.59
N THR A 20 -4.07 5.37 5.06
CA THR A 20 -4.15 6.66 4.37
C THR A 20 -3.55 6.58 2.98
N LEU A 21 -2.38 5.96 2.84
CA LEU A 21 -1.73 5.78 1.54
C LEU A 21 -2.55 4.87 0.62
N PHE A 22 -3.12 3.82 1.17
CA PHE A 22 -3.98 2.90 0.42
C PHE A 22 -5.23 3.60 -0.13
N GLU A 23 -5.89 4.39 0.71
CA GLU A 23 -7.08 5.14 0.32
C GLU A 23 -6.74 6.20 -0.73
N ARG A 24 -5.61 6.89 -0.58
CA ARG A 24 -5.14 7.88 -1.55
C ARG A 24 -4.88 7.22 -2.90
N ARG A 25 -4.21 6.07 -2.91
CA ARG A 25 -3.94 5.34 -4.15
C ARG A 25 -5.23 4.95 -4.86
N ASN A 26 -6.22 4.45 -4.11
CA ASN A 26 -7.50 4.09 -4.68
C ASN A 26 -8.25 5.31 -5.24
N GLY A 27 -8.23 6.43 -4.52
CA GLY A 27 -8.83 7.67 -4.99
C GLY A 27 -8.19 8.19 -6.27
N LEU A 28 -6.86 8.15 -6.35
CA LEU A 28 -6.13 8.56 -7.55
C LEU A 28 -6.44 7.64 -8.73
N ASN A 29 -6.57 6.34 -8.51
CA ASN A 29 -6.93 5.39 -9.56
C ASN A 29 -8.34 5.67 -10.10
N GLU A 30 -9.29 5.98 -9.22
CA GLU A 30 -10.65 6.34 -9.63
C GLU A 30 -10.64 7.64 -10.43
N LEU A 31 -9.88 8.64 -10.00
CA LEU A 31 -9.74 9.91 -10.72
C LEU A 31 -9.16 9.69 -12.10
N ALA A 32 -8.18 8.79 -12.24
CA ALA A 32 -7.54 8.49 -13.52
C ALA A 32 -8.55 7.94 -14.54
N LYS A 33 -9.57 7.22 -14.09
CA LYS A 33 -10.61 6.69 -14.96
C LYS A 33 -11.53 7.77 -15.52
N ILE A 34 -11.65 8.90 -14.82
CA ILE A 34 -12.54 10.00 -15.19
C ILE A 34 -11.83 11.02 -16.07
N LEU A 35 -10.53 11.22 -15.88
CA LEU A 35 -9.76 12.19 -16.64
C LEU A 35 -9.58 11.75 -18.08
N THR A 36 -9.87 12.66 -19.02
CA THR A 36 -9.67 12.41 -20.44
C THR A 36 -8.30 12.91 -20.87
N SER A 37 -7.81 12.41 -22.01
CA SER A 37 -6.54 12.80 -22.59
C SER A 37 -6.50 14.29 -23.00
N ASP A 38 -7.64 14.95 -23.05
CA ASP A 38 -7.73 16.37 -23.41
C ASP A 38 -7.18 17.29 -22.32
N ASN A 39 -7.06 16.80 -21.08
CA ASN A 39 -6.53 17.57 -19.96
C ASN A 39 -5.16 17.03 -19.56
N THR A 40 -4.19 17.23 -20.43
CA THR A 40 -2.83 16.70 -20.28
C THR A 40 -2.17 17.17 -18.97
N GLU A 41 -2.34 18.43 -18.62
CA GLU A 41 -1.70 19.01 -17.43
C GLU A 41 -2.20 18.34 -16.15
N LEU A 42 -3.51 18.17 -16.00
CA LEU A 42 -4.08 17.47 -14.85
C LEU A 42 -3.69 16.00 -14.84
N TYR A 43 -3.66 15.37 -15.99
CA TYR A 43 -3.25 13.98 -16.12
C TYR A 43 -1.81 13.77 -15.67
N GLU A 44 -0.90 14.66 -16.08
CA GLU A 44 0.51 14.59 -15.67
C GLU A 44 0.67 14.75 -14.16
N LYS A 45 -0.07 15.67 -13.54
CA LYS A 45 -0.07 15.83 -12.08
C LYS A 45 -0.58 14.58 -11.39
N LEU A 46 -1.63 13.98 -11.92
CA LEU A 46 -2.21 12.75 -11.38
C LEU A 46 -1.20 11.61 -11.43
N VAL A 47 -0.53 11.41 -12.55
CA VAL A 47 0.47 10.35 -12.72
C VAL A 47 1.61 10.54 -11.73
N LYS A 48 2.06 11.77 -11.53
CA LYS A 48 3.10 12.08 -10.55
C LYS A 48 2.65 11.75 -9.14
N ASP A 49 1.43 12.14 -8.75
CA ASP A 49 0.89 11.84 -7.43
C ASP A 49 0.74 10.34 -7.21
N MET A 50 0.33 9.60 -8.24
CA MET A 50 0.23 8.15 -8.18
C MET A 50 1.61 7.52 -7.94
N GLY A 51 2.62 7.98 -8.65
CA GLY A 51 4.00 7.52 -8.48
C GLY A 51 4.52 7.80 -7.08
N ASP A 52 4.34 9.02 -6.59
CA ASP A 52 4.76 9.41 -5.23
C ASP A 52 4.05 8.58 -4.17
N THR A 53 2.75 8.36 -4.32
CA THR A 53 1.95 7.58 -3.37
C THR A 53 2.39 6.11 -3.37
N THR A 54 2.64 5.54 -4.54
CA THR A 54 3.12 4.17 -4.67
C THR A 54 4.48 4.01 -4.01
N THR A 55 5.38 4.98 -4.21
CA THR A 55 6.71 4.97 -3.58
C THR A 55 6.60 5.01 -2.06
N LYS A 56 5.76 5.89 -1.53
CA LYS A 56 5.54 5.98 -0.08
C LYS A 56 4.92 4.70 0.48
N TYR A 57 4.01 4.09 -0.26
CA TYR A 57 3.38 2.83 0.11
C TYR A 57 4.43 1.72 0.20
N GLN A 58 5.29 1.60 -0.81
CA GLN A 58 6.35 0.61 -0.82
C GLN A 58 7.37 0.86 0.29
N ASN A 59 7.73 2.12 0.53
CA ASN A 59 8.67 2.49 1.59
C ASN A 59 8.14 2.11 2.97
N TRP A 60 6.83 2.22 3.19
CA TRP A 60 6.22 1.79 4.44
C TRP A 60 6.46 0.30 4.68
N TRP A 61 6.21 -0.52 3.66
CA TRP A 61 6.44 -1.97 3.75
C TRP A 61 7.91 -2.29 4.02
N ASP A 62 8.82 -1.59 3.34
CA ASP A 62 10.27 -1.80 3.54
C ASP A 62 10.68 -1.44 4.96
N ARG A 63 10.19 -0.31 5.49
CA ARG A 63 10.50 0.11 6.86
C ARG A 63 9.95 -0.89 7.88
N MET A 64 8.72 -1.34 7.70
CA MET A 64 8.10 -2.28 8.63
C MET A 64 8.79 -3.64 8.58
N ALA A 65 9.16 -4.10 7.39
CA ALA A 65 9.88 -5.36 7.23
C ALA A 65 11.22 -5.32 7.98
N GLN A 66 11.94 -4.19 7.92
CA GLN A 66 13.19 -4.04 8.65
C GLN A 66 12.96 -3.94 10.16
N LYS A 67 11.91 -3.23 10.57
CA LYS A 67 11.60 -3.03 11.99
C LYS A 67 11.18 -4.32 12.68
N TYR A 68 10.30 -5.08 12.05
CA TYR A 68 9.69 -6.26 12.67
C TYR A 68 10.32 -7.57 12.22
N GLN A 69 11.05 -7.57 11.12
CA GLN A 69 11.72 -8.74 10.56
C GLN A 69 10.75 -9.93 10.39
N TRP A 70 9.61 -9.66 9.78
CA TRP A 70 8.60 -10.67 9.55
C TRP A 70 9.12 -11.81 8.68
N GLU A 71 8.58 -13.01 8.91
CA GLU A 71 8.85 -14.14 8.04
C GLU A 71 8.47 -13.80 6.60
N SER A 72 9.31 -14.20 5.67
CA SER A 72 9.07 -14.00 4.24
C SER A 72 9.33 -15.30 3.49
N SER A 73 8.77 -15.40 2.29
CA SER A 73 9.05 -16.52 1.39
C SER A 73 9.37 -15.97 0.01
N GLU A 74 10.04 -16.79 -0.80
CA GLU A 74 10.52 -16.39 -2.11
C GLU A 74 9.41 -15.84 -3.01
N ASN A 75 8.22 -16.45 -2.96
CA ASN A 75 7.08 -16.04 -3.77
C ASN A 75 5.96 -15.45 -2.92
N GLY A 76 6.18 -15.24 -1.63
CA GLY A 76 5.19 -14.74 -0.71
C GLY A 76 5.04 -13.24 -0.76
N LYS A 77 3.84 -12.77 -0.42
CA LYS A 77 3.54 -11.36 -0.29
C LYS A 77 2.93 -11.11 1.08
N TRP A 78 3.15 -9.91 1.61
CA TRP A 78 2.53 -9.51 2.86
C TRP A 78 1.24 -8.76 2.60
N GLU A 79 0.24 -9.04 3.43
CA GLU A 79 -1.03 -8.32 3.43
C GLU A 79 -1.33 -7.83 4.84
N ILE A 80 -2.06 -6.71 4.93
CA ILE A 80 -2.46 -6.14 6.21
C ILE A 80 -3.97 -6.19 6.36
N ASN A 81 -4.42 -6.55 7.56
CA ASN A 81 -5.82 -6.39 7.93
C ASN A 81 -5.95 -5.05 8.68
N PHE A 82 -6.61 -4.08 8.05
CA PHE A 82 -6.74 -2.74 8.62
C PHE A 82 -7.56 -2.69 9.90
N GLU A 83 -8.43 -3.68 10.12
CA GLU A 83 -9.25 -3.72 11.32
C GLU A 83 -8.47 -4.22 12.55
N THR A 84 -7.57 -5.16 12.35
CA THR A 84 -6.84 -5.82 13.41
C THR A 84 -5.38 -5.45 13.50
N CYS A 85 -4.85 -4.72 12.53
CA CYS A 85 -3.43 -4.37 12.38
C CYS A 85 -2.54 -5.61 12.18
N GLU A 86 -3.12 -6.75 11.82
CA GLU A 86 -2.37 -7.98 11.63
C GLU A 86 -1.76 -8.05 10.23
N ILE A 87 -0.56 -8.64 10.16
CA ILE A 87 0.18 -8.84 8.91
C ILE A 87 0.19 -10.33 8.60
N PHE A 88 -0.18 -10.65 7.37
CA PHE A 88 -0.23 -12.03 6.88
C PHE A 88 0.73 -12.22 5.71
N LEU A 89 1.34 -13.40 5.68
CA LEU A 89 2.15 -13.86 4.55
C LEU A 89 1.28 -14.77 3.69
N THR A 90 1.21 -14.46 2.40
CA THR A 90 0.39 -15.26 1.45
C THR A 90 1.25 -15.93 0.41
#